data_0735ec23f56d212af22f81da950faf2c
#
_entry.id   0735ec23f56d212af22f81da950faf2c
#
_cell.length_a   1.000
_cell.length_b   1.000
_cell.length_c   1.000
_cell.angle_alpha   90.00
_cell.angle_beta   90.00
_cell.angle_gamma   90.00
#
_symmetry.space_group_name_H-M   'P 1'
#
loop_
_entity.id
_entity.type
_entity.pdbx_description
1 polymer ?
#
loop_
_entity_poly.entity_id
_entity_poly.type
_entity_poly.pdbx_seq_one_letter_code
_entity_poly.pdbx_strand_id
1 'polypeptide(L)'
;MAKVQLHFDGDIAVNHQVSLRTLAKSFTHLQNSLDRAYLEMHDGQLRKYARMQQSYYDDVELLVQEPKEGGYVIDFLTQNTVTKKVIDRVMSAIDGAVNDAKANAVNQAETIEKSIDTRKAQLDSGVLKEIDYQQLLANPDKKQVRRYGDRAIVREVDQILSLIRASHSGDSTLELYFEGTKTAKYEFDKPAATAFHKVVSQKTLGDPVAFNVTISKMDRFNHSAKIINVENGSVANLFFTKSDDFQDAVAFFEDQSTMSFIGCPFIEYGSFDPMSGDVYFVRLL
;
A
#
# COMPACT_ATOMS: atom_id res chain seq x y z
N MET A 1 20.63 -16.12 -14.69
CA MET A 1 20.29 -14.72 -14.94
C MET A 1 18.83 -14.56 -14.53
N ALA A 2 18.43 -13.47 -13.93
CA ALA A 2 17.01 -13.21 -13.68
C ALA A 2 16.52 -12.12 -14.63
N LYS A 3 15.20 -12.09 -14.86
CA LYS A 3 14.60 -11.21 -15.85
C LYS A 3 13.25 -10.68 -15.35
N VAL A 4 12.99 -9.42 -15.61
CA VAL A 4 11.66 -8.84 -15.59
C VAL A 4 11.36 -8.31 -16.99
N GLN A 5 10.13 -8.45 -17.46
CA GLN A 5 9.72 -7.91 -18.76
C GLN A 5 8.39 -7.18 -18.60
N LEU A 6 8.31 -6.02 -19.22
CA LEU A 6 7.08 -5.28 -19.44
C LEU A 6 6.73 -5.38 -20.93
N HIS A 7 5.52 -5.80 -21.24
CA HIS A 7 5.01 -5.82 -22.60
C HIS A 7 3.69 -5.06 -22.68
N PHE A 8 3.72 -3.93 -23.37
CA PHE A 8 2.54 -3.12 -23.68
C PHE A 8 2.05 -3.43 -25.09
N ASP A 9 0.75 -3.63 -25.24
CA ASP A 9 0.13 -3.88 -26.53
C ASP A 9 -1.23 -3.16 -26.65
N GLY A 10 -1.78 -3.09 -27.86
CA GLY A 10 -3.01 -2.36 -28.17
C GLY A 10 -2.80 -0.85 -28.27
N ASP A 11 -3.82 -0.08 -27.95
CA ASP A 11 -3.85 1.38 -28.17
C ASP A 11 -2.79 2.18 -27.39
N ILE A 12 -2.22 1.60 -26.33
CA ILE A 12 -1.12 2.24 -25.58
C ILE A 12 0.23 2.13 -26.27
N ALA A 13 0.38 1.16 -27.23
CA ALA A 13 1.63 0.85 -27.93
C ALA A 13 1.45 1.02 -29.45
N VAL A 14 1.25 2.25 -29.92
CA VAL A 14 1.03 2.55 -31.33
C VAL A 14 2.35 2.51 -32.11
N ASN A 15 2.40 1.75 -33.19
CA ASN A 15 3.59 1.59 -34.02
C ASN A 15 4.86 1.23 -33.22
N HIS A 16 4.72 0.31 -32.26
CA HIS A 16 5.81 -0.11 -31.35
C HIS A 16 6.39 1.02 -30.51
N GLN A 17 5.61 2.05 -30.24
CA GLN A 17 6.02 3.18 -29.41
C GLN A 17 5.04 3.39 -28.26
N VAL A 18 5.56 3.68 -27.08
CA VAL A 18 4.79 4.10 -25.91
C VAL A 18 5.24 5.47 -25.46
N SER A 19 4.34 6.22 -24.81
CA SER A 19 4.68 7.55 -24.35
C SER A 19 5.78 7.51 -23.27
N LEU A 20 6.65 8.53 -23.25
CA LEU A 20 7.65 8.70 -22.19
C LEU A 20 7.00 8.68 -20.80
N ARG A 21 5.79 9.23 -20.65
CA ARG A 21 5.04 9.24 -19.40
C ARG A 21 4.66 7.81 -18.96
N THR A 22 4.24 6.97 -19.90
CA THR A 22 3.94 5.54 -19.66
C THR A 22 5.18 4.81 -19.16
N LEU A 23 6.33 4.97 -19.85
CA LEU A 23 7.59 4.33 -19.46
C LEU A 23 8.07 4.83 -18.09
N ALA A 24 8.14 6.14 -17.89
CA ALA A 24 8.61 6.72 -16.63
C ALA A 24 7.79 6.23 -15.44
N LYS A 25 6.44 6.20 -15.58
CA LYS A 25 5.57 5.69 -14.53
C LYS A 25 5.81 4.20 -14.27
N SER A 26 5.89 3.39 -15.35
CA SER A 26 6.07 1.95 -15.22
C SER A 26 7.41 1.60 -14.58
N PHE A 27 8.51 2.25 -14.98
CA PHE A 27 9.84 1.99 -14.46
C PHE A 27 9.94 2.40 -12.98
N THR A 28 9.40 3.58 -12.64
CA THR A 28 9.38 4.05 -11.26
C THR A 28 8.66 3.05 -10.34
N HIS A 29 7.47 2.61 -10.73
CA HIS A 29 6.68 1.72 -9.89
C HIS A 29 7.19 0.27 -9.91
N LEU A 30 7.80 -0.18 -11.02
CA LEU A 30 8.50 -1.46 -11.06
C LEU A 30 9.68 -1.46 -10.07
N GLN A 31 10.54 -0.44 -10.13
CA GLN A 31 11.67 -0.31 -9.20
C GLN A 31 11.18 -0.21 -7.75
N ASN A 32 10.18 0.61 -7.48
CA ASN A 32 9.61 0.72 -6.14
C ASN A 32 9.08 -0.63 -5.62
N SER A 33 8.48 -1.47 -6.48
CA SER A 33 7.98 -2.79 -6.07
C SER A 33 9.12 -3.71 -5.62
N LEU A 34 10.25 -3.67 -6.31
CA LEU A 34 11.47 -4.40 -5.94
C LEU A 34 12.08 -3.86 -4.65
N ASP A 35 12.16 -2.54 -4.52
CA ASP A 35 12.67 -1.88 -3.31
C ASP A 35 11.85 -2.25 -2.08
N ARG A 36 10.51 -2.30 -2.18
CA ARG A 36 9.63 -2.74 -1.09
C ARG A 36 9.85 -4.20 -0.72
N ALA A 37 9.99 -5.07 -1.72
CA ALA A 37 10.26 -6.48 -1.51
C ALA A 37 11.64 -6.70 -0.86
N TYR A 38 12.66 -5.95 -1.30
CA TYR A 38 14.00 -6.01 -0.71
C TYR A 38 14.00 -5.59 0.75
N LEU A 39 13.41 -4.43 1.06
CA LEU A 39 13.34 -3.90 2.43
C LEU A 39 12.61 -4.87 3.37
N GLU A 40 11.50 -5.48 2.92
CA GLU A 40 10.82 -6.49 3.72
C GLU A 40 11.69 -7.71 4.00
N MET A 41 12.44 -8.18 2.99
CA MET A 41 13.33 -9.34 3.13
C MET A 41 14.56 -9.02 3.98
N HIS A 42 15.11 -7.83 3.86
CA HIS A 42 16.29 -7.36 4.59
C HIS A 42 15.97 -7.14 6.08
N ASP A 43 14.86 -6.46 6.38
CA ASP A 43 14.48 -6.07 7.73
C ASP A 43 13.58 -7.11 8.43
N GLY A 44 13.19 -8.20 7.72
CA GLY A 44 12.24 -9.20 8.19
C GLY A 44 10.77 -8.74 8.18
N GLN A 45 10.53 -7.45 8.06
CA GLN A 45 9.20 -6.83 7.92
C GLN A 45 9.32 -5.47 7.24
N LEU A 46 8.33 -5.09 6.45
CA LEU A 46 8.26 -3.75 5.88
C LEU A 46 7.47 -2.81 6.80
N ARG A 47 7.99 -1.60 7.00
CA ARG A 47 7.31 -0.50 7.71
C ARG A 47 6.97 0.64 6.74
N LYS A 48 5.96 1.42 7.07
CA LYS A 48 5.43 2.51 6.22
C LYS A 48 6.49 3.52 5.77
N TYR A 49 7.43 3.84 6.64
CA TYR A 49 8.48 4.83 6.38
C TYR A 49 9.85 4.22 6.07
N ALA A 50 9.92 2.90 5.82
CA ALA A 50 11.16 2.27 5.38
C ALA A 50 11.63 2.87 4.05
N ARG A 51 12.93 3.13 3.95
CA ARG A 51 13.56 3.74 2.77
C ARG A 51 14.79 2.97 2.35
N MET A 52 14.97 2.87 1.03
CA MET A 52 16.21 2.35 0.46
C MET A 52 17.39 3.25 0.85
N GLN A 53 18.47 2.61 1.26
CA GLN A 53 19.77 3.24 1.44
C GLN A 53 20.61 3.03 0.18
N GLN A 54 21.55 3.93 -0.08
CA GLN A 54 22.40 3.84 -1.27
C GLN A 54 23.20 2.53 -1.32
N SER A 55 23.59 2.00 -0.15
CA SER A 55 24.30 0.71 -0.02
C SER A 55 23.49 -0.51 -0.47
N TYR A 56 22.17 -0.37 -0.63
CA TYR A 56 21.27 -1.46 -1.03
C TYR A 56 20.98 -1.51 -2.54
N TYR A 57 21.37 -0.45 -3.29
CA TYR A 57 20.99 -0.33 -4.70
C TYR A 57 21.52 -1.47 -5.56
N ASP A 58 22.79 -1.88 -5.33
CA ASP A 58 23.42 -2.96 -6.10
C ASP A 58 22.71 -4.32 -5.92
N ASP A 59 22.00 -4.50 -4.79
CA ASP A 59 21.25 -5.74 -4.50
C ASP A 59 19.93 -5.84 -5.28
N VAL A 60 19.43 -4.74 -5.84
CA VAL A 60 18.16 -4.69 -6.59
C VAL A 60 18.32 -4.05 -7.96
N GLU A 61 19.55 -3.91 -8.44
CA GLU A 61 19.83 -3.33 -9.75
C GLU A 61 19.32 -4.22 -10.89
N LEU A 62 18.60 -3.61 -11.81
CA LEU A 62 18.15 -4.19 -13.07
C LEU A 62 18.68 -3.37 -14.25
N LEU A 63 19.32 -4.03 -15.19
CA LEU A 63 19.84 -3.39 -16.40
C LEU A 63 18.79 -3.45 -17.51
N VAL A 64 18.43 -2.29 -18.04
CA VAL A 64 17.45 -2.14 -19.13
C VAL A 64 18.06 -2.59 -20.45
N GLN A 65 17.33 -3.40 -21.20
CA GLN A 65 17.71 -3.84 -22.54
C GLN A 65 17.01 -2.99 -23.61
N GLU A 66 17.49 -3.10 -24.85
CA GLU A 66 16.83 -2.47 -25.99
C GLU A 66 15.41 -3.01 -26.15
N PRO A 67 14.42 -2.14 -26.46
CA PRO A 67 13.05 -2.58 -26.72
C PRO A 67 12.98 -3.52 -27.93
N LYS A 68 12.04 -4.46 -27.90
CA LYS A 68 11.80 -5.42 -28.96
C LYS A 68 10.50 -5.14 -29.69
N GLU A 69 10.42 -5.62 -30.95
CA GLU A 69 9.21 -5.58 -31.78
C GLU A 69 8.12 -6.55 -31.24
N GLY A 70 6.87 -6.30 -31.60
CA GLY A 70 5.72 -7.07 -31.15
C GLY A 70 4.94 -6.36 -30.03
N GLY A 71 4.40 -5.16 -30.31
CA GLY A 71 3.96 -4.21 -29.29
C GLY A 71 5.14 -3.37 -28.80
N TYR A 72 5.23 -3.07 -27.52
CA TYR A 72 6.41 -2.47 -26.89
C TYR A 72 6.90 -3.38 -25.77
N VAL A 73 7.96 -4.13 -26.06
CA VAL A 73 8.54 -5.12 -25.12
C VAL A 73 9.87 -4.60 -24.60
N ILE A 74 10.03 -4.52 -23.28
CA ILE A 74 11.27 -4.12 -22.65
C ILE A 74 11.69 -5.10 -21.56
N ASP A 75 12.94 -5.54 -21.62
CA ASP A 75 13.55 -6.49 -20.71
C ASP A 75 14.46 -5.77 -19.70
N PHE A 76 14.42 -6.24 -18.47
CA PHE A 76 15.32 -5.85 -17.40
C PHE A 76 16.05 -7.10 -16.89
N LEU A 77 17.36 -7.07 -16.89
CA LEU A 77 18.18 -8.23 -16.57
C LEU A 77 19.06 -8.00 -15.35
N THR A 78 19.29 -9.05 -14.58
CA THR A 78 20.27 -9.05 -13.48
C THR A 78 20.96 -10.40 -13.35
N GLN A 79 22.18 -10.38 -12.83
CA GLN A 79 22.92 -11.57 -12.42
C GLN A 79 22.95 -11.75 -10.90
N ASN A 80 22.50 -10.73 -10.15
CA ASN A 80 22.52 -10.74 -8.70
C ASN A 80 21.55 -11.81 -8.15
N THR A 81 22.04 -12.62 -7.21
CA THR A 81 21.26 -13.71 -6.59
C THR A 81 20.24 -13.18 -5.56
N VAL A 82 20.52 -12.01 -4.94
CA VAL A 82 19.59 -11.35 -4.03
C VAL A 82 18.39 -10.86 -4.83
N THR A 83 18.62 -10.19 -5.98
CA THR A 83 17.55 -9.69 -6.86
C THR A 83 16.64 -10.82 -7.34
N LYS A 84 17.14 -12.05 -7.57
CA LYS A 84 16.28 -13.20 -7.89
C LYS A 84 15.24 -13.48 -6.82
N LYS A 85 15.64 -13.48 -5.56
CA LYS A 85 14.74 -13.70 -4.42
C LYS A 85 13.77 -12.54 -4.25
N VAL A 86 14.22 -11.30 -4.50
CA VAL A 86 13.38 -10.10 -4.51
C VAL A 86 12.30 -10.21 -5.57
N ILE A 87 12.64 -10.65 -6.79
CA ILE A 87 11.68 -10.91 -7.86
C ILE A 87 10.67 -11.98 -7.43
N ASP A 88 11.11 -13.08 -6.82
CA ASP A 88 10.21 -14.12 -6.31
C ASP A 88 9.24 -13.57 -5.24
N ARG A 89 9.72 -12.63 -4.41
CA ARG A 89 8.88 -11.97 -3.40
C ARG A 89 7.82 -11.07 -4.05
N VAL A 90 8.18 -10.32 -5.10
CA VAL A 90 7.23 -9.52 -5.89
C VAL A 90 6.17 -10.43 -6.53
N MET A 91 6.59 -11.52 -7.19
CA MET A 91 5.65 -12.50 -7.76
C MET A 91 4.67 -13.03 -6.72
N SER A 92 5.16 -13.42 -5.53
CA SER A 92 4.30 -13.92 -4.45
C SER A 92 3.23 -12.92 -4.03
N ALA A 93 3.54 -11.62 -4.00
CA ALA A 93 2.57 -10.58 -3.68
C ALA A 93 1.53 -10.40 -4.79
N ILE A 94 1.97 -10.43 -6.06
CA ILE A 94 1.07 -10.31 -7.22
C ILE A 94 0.14 -11.53 -7.29
N ASP A 95 0.66 -12.75 -7.09
CA ASP A 95 -0.15 -13.98 -7.05
C ASP A 95 -1.30 -13.88 -6.05
N GLY A 96 -1.01 -13.38 -4.84
CA GLY A 96 -2.03 -13.16 -3.83
C GLY A 96 -3.15 -12.23 -4.33
N ALA A 97 -2.80 -11.07 -4.87
CA ALA A 97 -3.77 -10.08 -5.34
C ALA A 97 -4.55 -10.55 -6.58
N VAL A 98 -3.90 -11.27 -7.50
CA VAL A 98 -4.56 -11.86 -8.69
C VAL A 98 -5.55 -12.95 -8.28
N ASN A 99 -5.19 -13.80 -7.33
CA ASN A 99 -6.09 -14.84 -6.82
C ASN A 99 -7.28 -14.22 -6.07
N ASP A 100 -7.06 -13.21 -5.23
CA ASP A 100 -8.14 -12.47 -4.56
C ASP A 100 -9.07 -11.78 -5.58
N ALA A 101 -8.51 -11.19 -6.66
CA ALA A 101 -9.27 -10.56 -7.71
C ALA A 101 -10.13 -11.57 -8.50
N LYS A 102 -9.60 -12.75 -8.80
CA LYS A 102 -10.35 -13.85 -9.46
C LYS A 102 -11.47 -14.41 -8.57
N ALA A 103 -11.24 -14.46 -7.27
CA ALA A 103 -12.24 -14.92 -6.29
C ALA A 103 -13.35 -13.88 -6.04
N ASN A 104 -13.30 -12.68 -6.66
CA ASN A 104 -14.17 -11.54 -6.37
C ASN A 104 -14.25 -11.24 -4.86
N ALA A 105 -13.11 -11.33 -4.17
CA ALA A 105 -13.00 -11.17 -2.72
C ALA A 105 -13.18 -9.70 -2.27
N VAL A 106 -14.08 -8.98 -2.91
CA VAL A 106 -14.44 -7.60 -2.56
C VAL A 106 -15.71 -7.62 -1.74
N ASN A 107 -15.60 -7.41 -0.45
CA ASN A 107 -16.77 -7.10 0.38
C ASN A 107 -17.30 -5.71 -0.02
N GLN A 108 -18.63 -5.54 -0.04
CA GLN A 108 -19.23 -4.22 -0.11
C GLN A 108 -18.82 -3.46 1.15
N ALA A 109 -17.78 -2.64 1.04
CA ALA A 109 -17.31 -1.84 2.16
C ALA A 109 -18.35 -0.73 2.42
N GLU A 110 -18.81 -0.62 3.65
CA GLU A 110 -19.43 0.60 4.14
C GLU A 110 -18.48 1.77 3.97
N THR A 111 -19.03 2.97 3.84
CA THR A 111 -18.17 4.17 3.86
C THR A 111 -17.44 4.23 5.20
N ILE A 112 -16.21 4.75 5.20
CA ILE A 112 -15.40 4.89 6.44
C ILE A 112 -16.18 5.68 7.51
N GLU A 113 -16.90 6.72 7.10
CA GLU A 113 -17.73 7.53 8.00
C GLU A 113 -18.80 6.70 8.73
N LYS A 114 -19.57 5.89 8.00
CA LYS A 114 -20.55 4.97 8.60
C LYS A 114 -19.90 3.94 9.52
N SER A 115 -18.74 3.44 9.12
CA SER A 115 -17.97 2.49 9.94
C SER A 115 -17.53 3.14 11.25
N ILE A 116 -17.10 4.40 11.25
CA ILE A 116 -16.75 5.15 12.47
C ILE A 116 -17.98 5.35 13.36
N ASP A 117 -19.12 5.79 12.79
CA ASP A 117 -20.35 5.96 13.55
C ASP A 117 -20.81 4.64 14.19
N THR A 118 -20.71 3.54 13.45
CA THR A 118 -21.01 2.18 13.97
C THR A 118 -20.07 1.81 15.13
N ARG A 119 -18.76 2.05 14.99
CA ARG A 119 -17.77 1.77 16.04
C ARG A 119 -18.03 2.62 17.30
N LYS A 120 -18.36 3.91 17.11
CA LYS A 120 -18.72 4.80 18.22
C LYS A 120 -19.95 4.27 18.98
N ALA A 121 -21.02 3.92 18.30
CA ALA A 121 -22.22 3.33 18.89
C ALA A 121 -21.94 2.01 19.63
N GLN A 122 -21.08 1.15 19.09
CA GLN A 122 -20.68 -0.13 19.71
C GLN A 122 -19.85 0.08 20.98
N LEU A 123 -18.97 1.09 21.00
CA LEU A 123 -18.22 1.50 22.21
C LEU A 123 -19.15 2.07 23.26
N ASP A 124 -20.06 2.97 22.88
CA ASP A 124 -21.02 3.62 23.80
C ASP A 124 -21.98 2.60 24.45
N SER A 125 -22.36 1.56 23.68
CA SER A 125 -23.21 0.45 24.19
C SER A 125 -22.44 -0.65 24.95
N GLY A 126 -21.11 -0.57 25.01
CA GLY A 126 -20.26 -1.58 25.64
C GLY A 126 -20.15 -2.90 24.90
N VAL A 127 -20.64 -2.97 23.65
CA VAL A 127 -20.52 -4.15 22.77
C VAL A 127 -19.08 -4.36 22.33
N LEU A 128 -18.36 -3.25 22.05
CA LEU A 128 -16.93 -3.23 21.84
C LEU A 128 -16.22 -2.58 23.02
N LYS A 129 -14.98 -3.01 23.23
CA LYS A 129 -14.04 -2.35 24.14
C LYS A 129 -12.79 -2.01 23.35
N GLU A 130 -12.21 -0.87 23.66
CA GLU A 130 -10.91 -0.49 23.17
C GLU A 130 -9.83 -1.41 23.74
N ILE A 131 -8.80 -1.65 22.93
CA ILE A 131 -7.57 -2.28 23.40
C ILE A 131 -6.51 -1.20 23.65
N ASP A 132 -5.61 -1.48 24.59
CA ASP A 132 -4.45 -0.62 24.83
C ASP A 132 -3.46 -0.70 23.65
N TYR A 133 -2.82 0.42 23.34
CA TYR A 133 -1.84 0.48 22.25
C TYR A 133 -0.64 -0.45 22.49
N GLN A 134 -0.22 -0.64 23.74
CA GLN A 134 0.83 -1.60 24.07
C GLN A 134 0.42 -3.05 23.76
N GLN A 135 -0.85 -3.38 23.93
CA GLN A 135 -1.35 -4.69 23.55
C GLN A 135 -1.30 -4.89 22.03
N LEU A 136 -1.62 -3.85 21.25
CA LEU A 136 -1.47 -3.88 19.81
C LEU A 136 -0.01 -4.10 19.38
N LEU A 137 0.96 -3.46 20.05
CA LEU A 137 2.38 -3.62 19.77
C LEU A 137 2.94 -4.97 20.22
N ALA A 138 2.54 -5.46 21.40
CA ALA A 138 3.03 -6.71 21.98
C ALA A 138 2.56 -7.94 21.18
N ASN A 139 1.35 -7.86 20.63
CA ASN A 139 0.74 -8.95 19.87
C ASN A 139 0.34 -8.47 18.46
N PRO A 140 1.27 -7.98 17.64
CA PRO A 140 0.95 -7.63 16.27
C PRO A 140 0.48 -8.89 15.56
N ASP A 141 -0.67 -8.82 14.89
CA ASP A 141 -1.13 -9.92 14.06
C ASP A 141 -0.07 -10.15 12.94
N LYS A 142 0.65 -11.28 13.06
CA LYS A 142 1.70 -11.65 12.10
C LYS A 142 1.20 -11.70 10.65
N LYS A 143 -0.07 -11.98 10.48
CA LYS A 143 -0.73 -12.01 9.18
C LYS A 143 -0.91 -10.60 8.60
N GLN A 144 -1.29 -9.64 9.45
CA GLN A 144 -1.40 -8.23 9.06
C GLN A 144 -0.02 -7.62 8.77
N VAL A 145 0.97 -7.89 9.62
CA VAL A 145 2.36 -7.42 9.42
C VAL A 145 2.95 -7.96 8.11
N ARG A 146 2.74 -9.25 7.82
CA ARG A 146 3.18 -9.85 6.55
C ARG A 146 2.46 -9.26 5.34
N ARG A 147 1.15 -9.00 5.46
CA ARG A 147 0.36 -8.38 4.38
C ARG A 147 0.71 -6.91 4.15
N TYR A 148 1.36 -6.23 5.09
CA TYR A 148 1.81 -4.86 4.84
C TYR A 148 2.85 -4.80 3.71
N GLY A 149 3.78 -5.74 3.66
CA GLY A 149 4.70 -5.90 2.53
C GLY A 149 3.97 -6.23 1.23
N ASP A 150 3.01 -7.16 1.26
CA ASP A 150 2.18 -7.48 0.10
C ASP A 150 1.45 -6.23 -0.40
N ARG A 151 0.77 -5.50 0.49
CA ARG A 151 0.09 -4.24 0.15
C ARG A 151 1.03 -3.24 -0.50
N ALA A 152 2.20 -3.03 0.08
CA ALA A 152 3.15 -2.05 -0.42
C ALA A 152 3.63 -2.41 -1.83
N ILE A 153 3.91 -3.69 -2.09
CA ILE A 153 4.35 -4.19 -3.39
C ILE A 153 3.20 -4.10 -4.42
N VAL A 154 2.03 -4.66 -4.11
CA VAL A 154 0.92 -4.69 -5.08
C VAL A 154 0.35 -3.31 -5.38
N ARG A 155 0.49 -2.35 -4.46
CA ARG A 155 0.12 -0.95 -4.72
C ARG A 155 1.00 -0.32 -5.80
N GLU A 156 2.28 -0.62 -5.82
CA GLU A 156 3.17 -0.17 -6.90
C GLU A 156 2.76 -0.81 -8.23
N VAL A 157 2.47 -2.10 -8.25
CA VAL A 157 1.96 -2.79 -9.44
C VAL A 157 0.63 -2.19 -9.92
N ASP A 158 -0.28 -1.88 -9.01
CA ASP A 158 -1.55 -1.22 -9.32
C ASP A 158 -1.36 0.16 -9.99
N GLN A 159 -0.29 0.90 -9.63
CA GLN A 159 0.06 2.14 -10.31
C GLN A 159 0.49 1.90 -11.76
N ILE A 160 1.20 0.81 -12.06
CA ILE A 160 1.49 0.43 -13.45
C ILE A 160 0.19 0.09 -14.18
N LEU A 161 -0.66 -0.74 -13.59
CA LEU A 161 -1.94 -1.15 -14.15
C LEU A 161 -2.93 0.01 -14.36
N SER A 162 -2.74 1.13 -13.64
CA SER A 162 -3.57 2.32 -13.85
C SER A 162 -3.44 2.90 -15.27
N LEU A 163 -2.35 2.60 -15.96
CA LEU A 163 -2.10 3.04 -17.35
C LEU A 163 -3.12 2.43 -18.32
N ILE A 164 -3.43 1.14 -18.13
CA ILE A 164 -4.42 0.45 -18.96
C ILE A 164 -5.87 0.62 -18.47
N ARG A 165 -6.06 1.05 -17.22
CA ARG A 165 -7.40 1.41 -16.70
C ARG A 165 -7.86 2.79 -17.13
N ALA A 166 -6.97 3.64 -17.61
CA ALA A 166 -7.31 4.99 -18.03
C ALA A 166 -8.42 5.00 -19.11
N SER A 167 -9.26 6.02 -19.12
CA SER A 167 -10.38 6.11 -20.07
C SER A 167 -9.91 6.13 -21.53
N HIS A 168 -8.74 6.72 -21.77
CA HIS A 168 -8.16 6.89 -23.11
C HIS A 168 -7.25 5.73 -23.55
N SER A 169 -7.13 4.66 -22.75
CA SER A 169 -6.24 3.53 -23.07
C SER A 169 -6.86 2.53 -24.07
N GLY A 170 -8.15 2.69 -24.44
CA GLY A 170 -8.81 1.80 -25.39
C GLY A 170 -8.70 0.32 -25.01
N ASP A 171 -8.35 -0.52 -25.99
CA ASP A 171 -8.15 -2.00 -25.85
C ASP A 171 -6.70 -2.35 -25.49
N SER A 172 -6.06 -1.53 -24.66
CA SER A 172 -4.68 -1.78 -24.25
C SER A 172 -4.56 -2.95 -23.28
N THR A 173 -3.44 -3.67 -23.41
CA THR A 173 -3.05 -4.73 -22.49
C THR A 173 -1.65 -4.49 -21.93
N LEU A 174 -1.38 -5.08 -20.78
CA LEU A 174 -0.06 -5.13 -20.16
C LEU A 174 0.23 -6.56 -19.72
N GLU A 175 1.37 -7.07 -20.16
CA GLU A 175 1.92 -8.31 -19.68
C GLU A 175 3.14 -8.04 -18.80
N LEU A 176 3.14 -8.63 -17.61
CA LEU A 176 4.26 -8.65 -16.69
C LEU A 176 4.84 -10.08 -16.66
N TYR A 177 6.08 -10.23 -17.06
CA TYR A 177 6.79 -11.51 -16.97
C TYR A 177 7.96 -11.36 -16.00
N PHE A 178 8.07 -12.32 -15.10
CA PHE A 178 9.11 -12.39 -14.08
C PHE A 178 9.82 -13.74 -14.14
N GLU A 179 11.14 -13.72 -14.05
CA GLU A 179 12.01 -14.89 -13.96
C GLU A 179 13.03 -14.66 -12.84
N GLY A 180 12.73 -15.20 -11.66
CA GLY A 180 13.60 -15.24 -10.48
C GLY A 180 14.19 -16.63 -10.29
N THR A 181 13.88 -17.30 -9.17
CA THR A 181 14.08 -18.75 -8.98
C THR A 181 12.93 -19.53 -9.58
N LYS A 182 11.79 -18.88 -9.79
CA LYS A 182 10.59 -19.35 -10.47
C LYS A 182 10.27 -18.40 -11.63
N THR A 183 9.33 -18.79 -12.45
CA THR A 183 8.79 -17.94 -13.53
C THR A 183 7.31 -17.71 -13.32
N ALA A 184 6.84 -16.49 -13.59
CA ALA A 184 5.42 -16.18 -13.64
C ALA A 184 5.13 -15.17 -14.76
N LYS A 185 3.93 -15.28 -15.31
CA LYS A 185 3.41 -14.39 -16.35
C LYS A 185 2.03 -13.92 -15.93
N TYR A 186 1.82 -12.63 -15.94
CA TYR A 186 0.55 -11.98 -15.61
C TYR A 186 0.10 -11.15 -16.81
N GLU A 187 -1.09 -11.43 -17.30
CA GLU A 187 -1.71 -10.70 -18.40
C GLU A 187 -2.88 -9.88 -17.85
N PHE A 188 -2.87 -8.58 -18.15
CA PHE A 188 -3.89 -7.65 -17.71
C PHE A 188 -4.48 -6.91 -18.91
N ASP A 189 -5.76 -7.08 -19.10
CA ASP A 189 -6.63 -6.18 -19.83
C ASP A 189 -7.29 -5.19 -18.86
N LYS A 190 -8.11 -4.28 -19.35
CA LYS A 190 -8.79 -3.29 -18.55
C LYS A 190 -9.73 -3.89 -17.47
N PRO A 191 -10.54 -4.95 -17.76
CA PRO A 191 -11.32 -5.69 -16.75
C PRO A 191 -10.45 -6.29 -15.64
N ALA A 192 -9.39 -7.04 -16.00
CA ALA A 192 -8.50 -7.67 -15.04
C ALA A 192 -7.77 -6.66 -14.15
N ALA A 193 -7.26 -5.57 -14.75
CA ALA A 193 -6.63 -4.48 -14.02
C ALA A 193 -7.62 -3.75 -13.09
N THR A 194 -8.89 -3.63 -13.49
CA THR A 194 -9.93 -3.05 -12.65
C THR A 194 -10.29 -3.96 -11.48
N ALA A 195 -10.37 -5.27 -11.69
CA ALA A 195 -10.60 -6.25 -10.63
C ALA A 195 -9.44 -6.25 -9.62
N PHE A 196 -8.20 -6.24 -10.12
CA PHE A 196 -7.00 -6.11 -9.27
C PHE A 196 -7.04 -4.84 -8.41
N HIS A 197 -7.34 -3.69 -9.02
CA HIS A 197 -7.47 -2.43 -8.31
C HIS A 197 -8.52 -2.48 -7.19
N LYS A 198 -9.70 -3.03 -7.47
CA LYS A 198 -10.76 -3.14 -6.46
C LYS A 198 -10.32 -3.89 -5.22
N VAL A 199 -9.54 -4.96 -5.37
CA VAL A 199 -9.00 -5.74 -4.26
C VAL A 199 -7.91 -4.96 -3.52
N VAL A 200 -6.94 -4.42 -4.25
CA VAL A 200 -5.78 -3.72 -3.67
C VAL A 200 -6.17 -2.42 -2.97
N SER A 201 -7.21 -1.74 -3.48
CA SER A 201 -7.72 -0.49 -2.91
C SER A 201 -8.78 -0.67 -1.81
N GLN A 202 -9.10 -1.92 -1.44
CA GLN A 202 -10.08 -2.20 -0.39
C GLN A 202 -9.64 -1.61 0.94
N LYS A 203 -10.54 -0.88 1.59
CA LYS A 203 -10.30 -0.15 2.84
C LYS A 203 -11.30 -0.59 3.90
N THR A 204 -10.81 -0.85 5.11
CA THR A 204 -11.62 -1.20 6.27
C THR A 204 -11.04 -0.55 7.53
N LEU A 205 -11.77 -0.60 8.64
CA LEU A 205 -11.29 -0.17 9.95
C LEU A 205 -11.00 -1.38 10.84
N GLY A 206 -9.92 -1.30 11.58
CA GLY A 206 -9.59 -2.24 12.64
C GLY A 206 -10.42 -2.03 13.91
N ASP A 207 -10.10 -2.78 14.94
CA ASP A 207 -10.71 -2.62 16.26
C ASP A 207 -10.28 -1.31 16.92
N PRO A 208 -11.11 -0.74 17.81
CA PRO A 208 -10.78 0.49 18.52
C PRO A 208 -9.56 0.30 19.43
N VAL A 209 -8.66 1.28 19.41
CA VAL A 209 -7.42 1.31 20.19
C VAL A 209 -7.34 2.65 20.92
N ALA A 210 -6.92 2.63 22.20
CA ALA A 210 -6.62 3.83 22.96
C ALA A 210 -5.20 4.32 22.61
N PHE A 211 -5.09 5.60 22.23
CA PHE A 211 -3.83 6.24 21.87
C PHE A 211 -3.55 7.44 22.76
N ASN A 212 -2.27 7.62 23.12
CA ASN A 212 -1.74 8.83 23.75
C ASN A 212 -0.73 9.47 22.79
N VAL A 213 -1.03 10.67 22.31
CA VAL A 213 -0.24 11.31 21.24
C VAL A 213 -0.03 12.80 21.50
N THR A 214 1.00 13.35 20.86
CA THR A 214 1.11 14.78 20.61
C THR A 214 0.85 15.07 19.15
N ILE A 215 0.24 16.21 18.83
CA ILE A 215 -0.05 16.62 17.46
C ILE A 215 1.09 17.49 16.95
N SER A 216 1.74 17.08 15.86
CA SER A 216 2.86 17.82 15.26
C SER A 216 2.46 18.71 14.09
N LYS A 217 1.33 18.43 13.45
CA LYS A 217 0.79 19.19 12.32
C LYS A 217 -0.71 18.94 12.20
N MET A 218 -1.47 19.95 11.81
CA MET A 218 -2.89 19.82 11.44
C MET A 218 -3.13 20.35 10.03
N ASP A 219 -4.03 19.69 9.29
CA ASP A 219 -4.48 20.07 7.95
C ASP A 219 -6.00 20.25 7.96
N ARG A 220 -6.45 21.50 7.94
CA ARG A 220 -7.87 21.86 8.00
C ARG A 220 -8.64 21.44 6.75
N PHE A 221 -7.99 21.43 5.58
CA PHE A 221 -8.67 21.10 4.32
C PHE A 221 -8.98 19.60 4.22
N ASN A 222 -8.07 18.76 4.71
CA ASN A 222 -8.19 17.31 4.67
C ASN A 222 -8.76 16.72 5.97
N HIS A 223 -9.10 17.55 6.98
CA HIS A 223 -9.46 17.11 8.32
C HIS A 223 -8.51 16.02 8.83
N SER A 224 -7.22 16.31 8.84
CA SER A 224 -6.21 15.35 9.25
C SER A 224 -5.13 15.99 10.11
N ALA A 225 -4.46 15.16 10.92
CA ALA A 225 -3.34 15.57 11.73
C ALA A 225 -2.17 14.59 11.56
N LYS A 226 -0.96 15.08 11.81
CA LYS A 226 0.21 14.24 12.02
C LYS A 226 0.46 14.13 13.50
N ILE A 227 0.43 12.90 13.99
CA ILE A 227 0.55 12.59 15.41
C ILE A 227 1.86 11.86 15.69
N ILE A 228 2.37 12.07 16.92
CA ILE A 228 3.53 11.36 17.46
C ILE A 228 3.04 10.61 18.69
N ASN A 229 3.17 9.30 18.69
CA ASN A 229 2.80 8.49 19.84
C ASN A 229 3.77 8.73 20.99
N VAL A 230 3.24 9.06 22.18
CA VAL A 230 4.05 9.41 23.37
C VAL A 230 4.87 8.21 23.87
N GLU A 231 4.37 6.99 23.67
CA GLU A 231 4.97 5.79 24.25
C GLU A 231 6.22 5.33 23.50
N ASN A 232 6.27 5.51 22.17
CA ASN A 232 7.36 4.99 21.34
C ASN A 232 7.93 5.99 20.33
N GLY A 233 7.40 7.23 20.29
CA GLY A 233 7.83 8.25 19.33
C GLY A 233 7.46 7.97 17.87
N SER A 234 6.65 6.96 17.59
CA SER A 234 6.23 6.63 16.22
C SER A 234 5.31 7.71 15.66
N VAL A 235 5.39 7.90 14.34
CA VAL A 235 4.66 8.93 13.63
C VAL A 235 3.58 8.31 12.77
N ALA A 236 2.33 8.78 12.87
CA ALA A 236 1.20 8.35 12.07
C ALA A 236 0.36 9.53 11.57
N ASN A 237 -0.55 9.29 10.62
CA ASN A 237 -1.58 10.26 10.30
C ASN A 237 -2.86 9.88 11.05
N LEU A 238 -3.53 10.90 11.56
CA LEU A 238 -4.85 10.82 12.18
C LEU A 238 -5.85 11.52 11.27
N PHE A 239 -6.95 10.83 10.95
CA PHE A 239 -8.02 11.36 10.10
C PHE A 239 -9.29 11.54 10.92
N PHE A 240 -9.99 12.63 10.66
CA PHE A 240 -11.26 12.95 11.26
C PHE A 240 -12.37 12.88 10.20
N THR A 241 -13.46 12.22 10.52
CA THR A 241 -14.62 12.13 9.61
C THR A 241 -15.59 13.31 9.82
N LYS A 242 -15.51 13.98 10.97
CA LYS A 242 -16.36 15.12 11.33
C LYS A 242 -15.52 16.36 11.63
N SER A 243 -16.04 17.53 11.25
CA SER A 243 -15.41 18.82 11.50
C SER A 243 -15.31 19.12 12.99
N ASP A 244 -16.32 18.76 13.78
CA ASP A 244 -16.36 19.01 15.22
C ASP A 244 -15.26 18.25 15.94
N ASP A 245 -15.09 16.95 15.65
CA ASP A 245 -14.01 16.11 16.19
C ASP A 245 -12.62 16.70 15.87
N PHE A 246 -12.47 17.29 14.66
CA PHE A 246 -11.24 17.98 14.27
C PHE A 246 -11.03 19.26 15.06
N GLN A 247 -12.09 20.05 15.30
CA GLN A 247 -12.00 21.28 16.11
C GLN A 247 -11.65 20.99 17.57
N ASP A 248 -12.22 19.93 18.15
CA ASP A 248 -11.87 19.50 19.51
C ASP A 248 -10.37 19.15 19.66
N ALA A 249 -9.76 18.61 18.62
CA ALA A 249 -8.34 18.28 18.59
C ALA A 249 -7.42 19.54 18.46
N VAL A 250 -7.93 20.66 17.94
CA VAL A 250 -7.14 21.90 17.75
C VAL A 250 -6.59 22.41 19.07
N ALA A 251 -7.35 22.34 20.16
CA ALA A 251 -6.90 22.81 21.48
C ALA A 251 -5.63 22.08 21.95
N PHE A 252 -5.54 20.76 21.72
CA PHE A 252 -4.35 19.97 22.08
C PHE A 252 -3.13 20.34 21.22
N PHE A 253 -3.35 20.74 19.97
CA PHE A 253 -2.28 21.20 19.10
C PHE A 253 -1.74 22.58 19.51
N GLU A 254 -2.63 23.52 19.82
CA GLU A 254 -2.27 24.88 20.27
C GLU A 254 -1.55 24.86 21.62
N ASP A 255 -2.03 24.06 22.56
CA ASP A 255 -1.46 23.93 23.92
C ASP A 255 -0.24 22.99 23.93
N GLN A 256 0.09 22.35 22.83
CA GLN A 256 1.16 21.31 22.75
C GLN A 256 1.00 20.22 23.82
N SER A 257 -0.23 19.94 24.20
CA SER A 257 -0.56 18.95 25.22
C SER A 257 -0.77 17.55 24.63
N THR A 258 -0.72 16.55 25.51
CA THR A 258 -1.03 15.16 25.11
C THR A 258 -2.52 15.00 24.92
N MET A 259 -2.91 14.48 23.75
CA MET A 259 -4.28 14.09 23.44
C MET A 259 -4.44 12.58 23.66
N SER A 260 -5.39 12.20 24.53
CA SER A 260 -5.81 10.82 24.71
C SER A 260 -7.12 10.58 23.97
N PHE A 261 -7.14 9.59 23.08
CA PHE A 261 -8.32 9.33 22.26
C PHE A 261 -8.44 7.85 21.89
N ILE A 262 -9.67 7.43 21.53
CA ILE A 262 -9.91 6.15 20.89
C ILE A 262 -9.90 6.38 19.37
N GLY A 263 -9.11 5.57 18.68
CA GLY A 263 -9.03 5.55 17.22
C GLY A 263 -9.11 4.15 16.65
N CYS A 264 -9.49 4.04 15.39
CA CYS A 264 -9.49 2.77 14.66
C CYS A 264 -8.36 2.77 13.63
N PRO A 265 -7.48 1.74 13.64
CA PRO A 265 -6.47 1.54 12.60
C PRO A 265 -7.10 1.50 11.21
N PHE A 266 -6.49 2.20 10.25
CA PHE A 266 -6.92 2.18 8.86
C PHE A 266 -6.24 1.04 8.11
N ILE A 267 -7.02 0.07 7.70
CA ILE A 267 -6.57 -1.16 7.05
C ILE A 267 -6.82 -1.05 5.55
N GLU A 268 -5.75 -1.19 4.75
CA GLU A 268 -5.84 -1.29 3.29
C GLU A 268 -5.30 -2.64 2.83
N TYR A 269 -6.01 -3.28 1.90
CA TYR A 269 -5.66 -4.63 1.42
C TYR A 269 -5.46 -5.63 2.57
N GLY A 270 -6.27 -5.52 3.62
CA GLY A 270 -6.16 -6.35 4.82
C GLY A 270 -4.89 -6.14 5.64
N SER A 271 -4.17 -5.04 5.47
CA SER A 271 -2.90 -4.80 6.14
C SER A 271 -2.85 -3.49 6.90
N PHE A 272 -2.08 -3.47 7.98
CA PHE A 272 -1.83 -2.32 8.83
C PHE A 272 -0.39 -2.36 9.35
N ASP A 273 0.26 -1.21 9.48
CA ASP A 273 1.54 -1.08 10.18
C ASP A 273 1.26 -0.69 11.65
N PRO A 274 1.51 -1.57 12.63
CA PRO A 274 1.21 -1.28 14.05
C PRO A 274 1.96 -0.07 14.60
N MET A 275 3.14 0.24 14.04
CA MET A 275 3.98 1.35 14.51
C MET A 275 3.59 2.69 13.90
N SER A 276 3.27 2.71 12.60
CA SER A 276 3.14 3.96 11.83
C SER A 276 1.93 3.96 10.89
N GLY A 277 1.01 3.02 11.06
CA GLY A 277 -0.22 2.94 10.28
C GLY A 277 -1.14 4.13 10.56
N ASP A 278 -1.93 4.49 9.55
CA ASP A 278 -2.90 5.57 9.67
C ASP A 278 -4.05 5.19 10.60
N VAL A 279 -4.62 6.17 11.31
CA VAL A 279 -5.68 5.97 12.29
C VAL A 279 -6.83 6.92 12.00
N TYR A 280 -8.06 6.44 12.16
CA TYR A 280 -9.24 7.29 12.19
C TYR A 280 -9.66 7.57 13.64
N PHE A 281 -9.93 8.84 13.91
CA PHE A 281 -10.44 9.29 15.19
C PHE A 281 -11.87 8.78 15.43
N VAL A 282 -12.17 8.36 16.65
CA VAL A 282 -13.51 7.95 17.06
C VAL A 282 -14.06 8.87 18.14
N ARG A 283 -13.33 9.08 19.24
CA ARG A 283 -13.68 10.03 20.32
C ARG A 283 -12.49 10.32 21.22
N LEU A 284 -12.54 11.41 21.95
CA LEU A 284 -11.65 11.67 23.09
C LEU A 284 -11.93 10.68 24.25
N LEU A 285 -10.88 10.44 25.08
CA LEU A 285 -10.96 9.69 26.33
C LEU A 285 -11.20 10.60 27.52
#